data_7c91a13026aa85a4ce54d5757c98d75b
#
_entry.id   7c91a13026aa85a4ce54d5757c98d75b
#
_cell.length_a   1.000
_cell.length_b   1.000
_cell.length_c   1.000
_cell.angle_alpha   90.00
_cell.angle_beta   90.00
_cell.angle_gamma   90.00
#
_symmetry.space_group_name_H-M   'P 1'
#
loop_
_entity.id
_entity.type
_entity.pdbx_description
1 polymer ?
#
loop_
_entity_poly.entity_id
_entity_poly.type
_entity_poly.pdbx_seq_one_letter_code
_entity_poly.pdbx_strand_id
1 'polypeptide(L)'
;MNLYRIILVDDEEEVRKGIIRKIDWEALGFQVVGDAENGQDALEKIEQLEPDVVMTDIRMPYMDGLTLTSWIRQKYPSVKVLIF
;
A
#
# COMPACT_ATOMS: atom_id res chain seq x y z
N MET A 1 -7.31 21.18 -0.86
CA MET A 1 -6.71 20.39 0.22
C MET A 1 -5.89 19.25 -0.37
N ASN A 2 -4.65 19.09 0.06
CA ASN A 2 -3.80 18.04 -0.43
C ASN A 2 -4.04 16.76 0.37
N LEU A 3 -4.35 15.70 -0.34
CA LEU A 3 -4.52 14.37 0.25
C LEU A 3 -3.22 13.58 0.14
N TYR A 4 -2.92 12.78 1.15
CA TYR A 4 -1.83 11.84 1.06
C TYR A 4 -2.22 10.69 0.13
N ARG A 5 -1.33 10.34 -0.78
CA ARG A 5 -1.58 9.28 -1.76
C ARG A 5 -1.19 7.94 -1.15
N ILE A 6 -2.12 6.98 -1.15
CA ILE A 6 -1.94 5.69 -0.50
C ILE A 6 -2.16 4.53 -1.46
N ILE A 7 -1.34 3.50 -1.31
CA ILE A 7 -1.49 2.21 -1.99
C ILE A 7 -1.82 1.15 -0.95
N LEU A 8 -2.79 0.28 -1.25
CA LEU A 8 -3.12 -0.85 -0.39
C LEU A 8 -2.57 -2.14 -0.98
N VAL A 9 -1.98 -2.98 -0.12
CA VAL A 9 -1.39 -4.24 -0.52
C VAL A 9 -1.98 -5.38 0.31
N ASP A 10 -2.62 -6.32 -0.36
CA ASP A 10 -3.23 -7.50 0.26
C ASP A 10 -3.43 -8.55 -0.83
N ASP A 11 -3.09 -9.81 -0.55
CA ASP A 11 -3.22 -10.89 -1.52
C ASP A 11 -4.67 -11.34 -1.75
N GLU A 12 -5.58 -10.99 -0.83
CA GLU A 12 -7.00 -11.31 -0.98
C GLU A 12 -7.73 -10.16 -1.66
N GLU A 13 -8.08 -10.34 -2.92
CA GLU A 13 -8.69 -9.28 -3.71
C GLU A 13 -9.98 -8.74 -3.10
N GLU A 14 -10.86 -9.62 -2.61
CA GLU A 14 -12.14 -9.18 -2.03
C GLU A 14 -11.94 -8.37 -0.76
N VAL A 15 -10.99 -8.77 0.08
CA VAL A 15 -10.63 -8.02 1.28
C VAL A 15 -10.08 -6.66 0.91
N ARG A 16 -9.14 -6.63 -0.03
CA ARG A 16 -8.50 -5.39 -0.49
C ARG A 16 -9.53 -4.42 -1.08
N LYS A 17 -10.36 -4.90 -2.01
CA LYS A 17 -11.40 -4.08 -2.63
C LYS A 17 -12.44 -3.62 -1.61
N GLY A 18 -12.77 -4.49 -0.66
CA GLY A 18 -13.70 -4.15 0.42
C GLY A 18 -13.18 -3.00 1.29
N ILE A 19 -11.92 -3.04 1.66
CA ILE A 19 -11.29 -1.98 2.44
C ILE A 19 -11.32 -0.66 1.66
N ILE A 20 -10.99 -0.71 0.38
CA ILE A 20 -11.01 0.49 -0.48
C ILE A 20 -12.39 1.11 -0.53
N ARG A 21 -13.45 0.28 -0.65
CA ARG A 21 -14.83 0.78 -0.78
C ARG A 21 -15.44 1.25 0.53
N LYS A 22 -15.13 0.58 1.65
CA LYS A 22 -15.83 0.81 2.90
C LYS A 22 -15.30 1.98 3.72
N ILE A 23 -14.07 2.35 3.50
CA ILE A 23 -13.45 3.44 4.25
C ILE A 23 -13.57 4.74 3.48
N ASP A 24 -13.99 5.78 4.16
CA ASP A 24 -14.00 7.13 3.58
C ASP A 24 -12.58 7.70 3.68
N TRP A 25 -11.76 7.35 2.70
CA TRP A 25 -10.35 7.71 2.68
C TRP A 25 -10.13 9.22 2.65
N GLU A 26 -10.95 9.93 1.90
CA GLU A 26 -10.83 11.39 1.82
C GLU A 26 -11.08 12.06 3.16
N ALA A 27 -12.06 11.56 3.92
CA ALA A 27 -12.34 12.07 5.26
C ALA A 27 -11.14 11.89 6.20
N LEU A 28 -10.32 10.86 5.96
CA LEU A 28 -9.11 10.59 6.72
C LEU A 28 -7.88 11.32 6.18
N GLY A 29 -8.01 12.04 5.10
CA GLY A 29 -6.90 12.76 4.49
C GLY A 29 -6.12 11.98 3.44
N PHE A 30 -6.70 10.90 2.89
CA PHE A 30 -6.03 10.04 1.93
C PHE A 30 -6.75 9.95 0.60
N GLN A 31 -5.99 9.70 -0.44
CA GLN A 31 -6.50 9.33 -1.75
C GLN A 31 -5.88 7.99 -2.13
N VAL A 32 -6.71 6.97 -2.36
CA VAL A 32 -6.23 5.68 -2.83
C VAL A 32 -5.86 5.80 -4.30
N VAL A 33 -4.58 5.66 -4.61
CA VAL A 33 -4.09 5.82 -5.98
C VAL A 33 -3.81 4.50 -6.66
N GLY A 34 -3.81 3.41 -5.91
CA GLY A 34 -3.60 2.08 -6.47
C GLY A 34 -3.68 1.01 -5.40
N ASP A 35 -3.63 -0.22 -5.84
CA ASP A 35 -3.59 -1.38 -4.97
C ASP A 35 -2.73 -2.46 -5.60
N ALA A 36 -2.29 -3.41 -4.78
CA ALA A 36 -1.41 -4.48 -5.23
C ALA A 36 -1.77 -5.78 -4.52
N GLU A 37 -1.53 -6.89 -5.19
CA GLU A 37 -1.87 -8.22 -4.67
C GLU A 37 -0.70 -8.93 -4.01
N ASN A 38 0.51 -8.41 -4.15
CA ASN A 38 1.71 -8.99 -3.51
C ASN A 38 2.81 -7.93 -3.46
N GLY A 39 3.91 -8.27 -2.81
CA GLY A 39 5.02 -7.34 -2.62
C GLY A 39 5.69 -6.91 -3.92
N GLN A 40 5.83 -7.82 -4.88
CA GLN A 40 6.44 -7.50 -6.17
C GLN A 40 5.59 -6.48 -6.93
N ASP A 41 4.27 -6.72 -6.99
CA ASP A 41 3.34 -5.79 -7.62
C ASP A 41 3.34 -4.44 -6.91
N ALA A 42 3.43 -4.46 -5.56
CA ALA A 42 3.51 -3.24 -4.78
C ALA A 42 4.75 -2.41 -5.14
N LEU A 43 5.91 -3.05 -5.26
CA LEU A 43 7.13 -2.32 -5.61
C LEU A 43 7.03 -1.69 -6.99
N GLU A 44 6.44 -2.37 -7.96
CA GLU A 44 6.20 -1.81 -9.29
C GLU A 44 5.27 -0.58 -9.21
N LYS A 45 4.20 -0.67 -8.44
CA LYS A 45 3.26 0.43 -8.28
C LYS A 45 3.85 1.62 -7.53
N ILE A 46 4.70 1.37 -6.55
CA ILE A 46 5.42 2.44 -5.85
C ILE A 46 6.28 3.22 -6.84
N GLU A 47 7.01 2.51 -7.69
CA GLU A 47 7.86 3.13 -8.70
C GLU A 47 7.06 3.99 -9.67
N GLN A 48 5.89 3.50 -10.10
CA GLN A 48 5.04 4.19 -11.08
C GLN A 48 4.25 5.34 -10.49
N LEU A 49 3.71 5.16 -9.30
CA LEU A 49 2.71 6.05 -8.73
C LEU A 49 3.27 7.01 -7.66
N GLU A 50 4.44 6.71 -7.14
CA GLU A 50 5.11 7.54 -6.13
C GLU A 50 4.18 7.92 -4.97
N PRO A 51 3.63 6.92 -4.23
CA PRO A 51 2.73 7.20 -3.13
C PRO A 51 3.45 7.80 -1.93
N ASP A 52 2.69 8.42 -1.05
CA ASP A 52 3.20 8.89 0.25
C ASP A 52 3.19 7.77 1.28
N VAL A 53 2.21 6.87 1.18
CA VAL A 53 1.95 5.83 2.17
C VAL A 53 1.65 4.50 1.48
N VAL A 54 2.16 3.42 2.03
CA VAL A 54 1.80 2.05 1.63
C VAL A 54 1.21 1.36 2.85
N MET A 55 -0.01 0.86 2.73
CA MET A 55 -0.66 0.06 3.77
C MET A 55 -0.66 -1.40 3.32
N THR A 56 -0.01 -2.27 4.07
CA THR A 56 0.18 -3.65 3.65
C THR A 56 -0.23 -4.65 4.74
N ASP A 57 -0.76 -5.80 4.29
CA ASP A 57 -0.92 -6.97 5.15
C ASP A 57 0.47 -7.57 5.41
N ILE A 58 0.63 -8.25 6.55
CA ILE A 58 1.87 -8.94 6.88
C ILE A 58 1.99 -10.23 6.07
N ARG A 59 0.92 -11.02 6.05
CA ARG A 59 0.95 -12.37 5.47
C ARG A 59 0.54 -12.34 4.01
N MET A 60 1.54 -12.45 3.16
CA MET A 60 1.34 -12.52 1.72
C MET A 60 2.27 -13.57 1.13
N PRO A 61 1.86 -14.29 0.07
CA PRO A 61 2.75 -15.23 -0.60
C PRO A 61 3.91 -14.49 -1.27
N TYR A 62 5.03 -15.16 -1.41
CA TYR A 62 6.27 -14.73 -2.07
C TYR A 62 7.04 -13.66 -1.28
N MET A 63 6.42 -12.52 -0.98
CA MET A 63 7.07 -11.46 -0.22
C MET A 63 6.09 -10.95 0.81
N ASP A 64 6.35 -11.22 2.09
CA ASP A 64 5.47 -10.77 3.18
C ASP A 64 5.62 -9.26 3.43
N GLY A 65 4.73 -8.75 4.28
CA GLY A 65 4.71 -7.32 4.56
C GLY A 65 5.97 -6.80 5.25
N LEU A 66 6.65 -7.63 6.03
CA LEU A 66 7.90 -7.24 6.69
C LEU A 66 9.03 -7.13 5.69
N THR A 67 9.13 -8.07 4.76
CA THR A 67 10.13 -8.04 3.69
C THR A 67 9.86 -6.86 2.77
N LEU A 68 8.61 -6.63 2.40
CA LEU A 68 8.23 -5.49 1.59
C LEU A 68 8.61 -4.17 2.28
N THR A 69 8.34 -4.06 3.58
CA THR A 69 8.71 -2.88 4.36
C THR A 69 10.21 -2.62 4.30
N SER A 70 11.01 -3.68 4.43
CA SER A 70 12.47 -3.56 4.35
C SER A 70 12.92 -3.02 2.99
N TRP A 71 12.35 -3.53 1.90
CA TRP A 71 12.66 -3.03 0.55
C TRP A 71 12.28 -1.58 0.38
N ILE A 72 11.10 -1.18 0.87
CA ILE A 72 10.63 0.20 0.77
C ILE A 72 11.56 1.13 1.55
N ARG A 73 11.96 0.75 2.75
CA ARG A 73 12.85 1.58 3.57
C ARG A 73 14.20 1.82 2.93
N GLN A 74 14.70 0.82 2.20
CA GLN A 74 15.98 0.94 1.50
C GLN A 74 15.88 1.75 0.22
N LYS A 75 14.83 1.50 -0.56
CA LYS A 75 14.71 2.05 -1.91
C LYS A 75 13.87 3.32 -1.98
N TYR A 76 12.90 3.45 -1.10
CA TYR A 76 11.96 4.59 -1.08
C TYR A 76 11.80 5.11 0.36
N PRO A 77 12.86 5.70 0.93
CA PRO A 77 12.85 6.06 2.36
C PRO A 77 11.83 7.12 2.73
N SER A 78 11.31 7.89 1.78
CA SER A 78 10.28 8.88 2.06
C SER A 78 8.86 8.30 2.15
N VAL A 79 8.67 7.06 1.70
CA VAL A 79 7.37 6.40 1.75
C VAL A 79 7.14 5.83 3.14
N LYS A 80 6.00 6.15 3.73
CA LYS A 80 5.60 5.61 5.04
C LYS A 80 4.91 4.27 4.85
N VAL A 81 5.14 3.34 5.76
CA VAL A 81 4.53 2.00 5.69
C VAL A 81 3.66 1.79 6.92
N LEU A 82 2.42 1.39 6.70
CA LEU A 82 1.47 0.98 7.73
C LEU A 82 1.18 -0.51 7.52
N ILE A 83 1.19 -1.27 8.60
CA ILE A 83 0.91 -2.71 8.56
C ILE A 83 -0.41 -2.98 9.26
N PHE A 84 -1.25 -3.80 8.65
CA PHE A 84 -2.55 -4.15 9.23
C PHE A 84 -2.82 -5.63 9.29
#